data_00d1ffdc1bf1ec76baf440586ce3768e
#
_entry.id   00d1ffdc1bf1ec76baf440586ce3768e
#
_cell.length_a   1.000
_cell.length_b   1.000
_cell.length_c   1.000
_cell.angle_alpha   90.00
_cell.angle_beta   90.00
_cell.angle_gamma   90.00
#
_symmetry.space_group_name_H-M   'P 1'
#
loop_
_entity.id
_entity.type
_entity.pdbx_description
1 polymer ?
#
loop_
_entity_poly.entity_id
_entity_poly.type
_entity_poly.pdbx_seq_one_letter_code
_entity_poly.pdbx_strand_id
1 'polypeptide(L)'
;MGGVMERKNMLIVVGAFVCGLVVGGILVHLFSGNETDAPVNSNVNSEQHYPQVYGVDLSFWQGNIHWDQLSLPCDEDGSVSGKIPAPCNQRPVQFAFIRVTKSNSLVDSLYQKNYNEAKRLGIPCGAYHFLTDTVSGKAQAEFFLSQVKFEPGDLPPVLDVEIDSPDIVTKASEWLEIVEKKCRVKAIIYTNMHLYATRIKNDPSLNAHDLWLAKPRGEMPDVPNCKFWQFTHEGHVWGIIDNVVDINMFDGTQEQLDEYIQKNGIKGNQV
;
A
#
# COMPACT_ATOMS: atom_id res chain seq x y z
N MET A 1 -40.91 -17.39 45.43
CA MET A 1 -41.06 -17.88 44.04
C MET A 1 -40.16 -17.02 43.18
N GLY A 2 -39.02 -17.55 42.85
CA GLY A 2 -37.99 -16.84 42.12
C GLY A 2 -38.19 -16.91 40.60
N GLY A 3 -38.11 -15.79 39.94
CA GLY A 3 -38.02 -15.67 38.48
C GLY A 3 -36.59 -15.50 38.05
N VAL A 4 -36.03 -16.51 37.40
CA VAL A 4 -34.70 -16.49 36.81
C VAL A 4 -34.75 -15.68 35.52
N MET A 5 -33.97 -14.62 35.45
CA MET A 5 -33.82 -13.79 34.29
C MET A 5 -32.75 -14.39 33.36
N GLU A 6 -33.20 -14.99 32.28
CA GLU A 6 -32.34 -15.50 31.18
C GLU A 6 -31.58 -14.34 30.49
N ARG A 7 -30.28 -14.37 30.61
CA ARG A 7 -29.40 -13.51 29.80
C ARG A 7 -29.33 -14.07 28.38
N LYS A 8 -29.98 -13.42 27.43
CA LYS A 8 -29.74 -13.66 26.00
C LYS A 8 -28.36 -13.16 25.64
N ASN A 9 -27.46 -14.07 25.33
CA ASN A 9 -26.17 -13.80 24.73
C ASN A 9 -26.38 -13.27 23.30
N MET A 10 -26.09 -12.01 23.10
CA MET A 10 -26.02 -11.40 21.77
C MET A 10 -24.71 -11.82 21.12
N LEU A 11 -24.81 -12.76 20.20
CA LEU A 11 -23.67 -13.21 19.40
C LEU A 11 -23.33 -12.09 18.40
N ILE A 12 -22.26 -11.35 18.67
CA ILE A 12 -21.67 -10.44 17.70
C ILE A 12 -20.89 -11.31 16.70
N VAL A 13 -21.45 -11.49 15.52
CA VAL A 13 -20.72 -12.10 14.41
C VAL A 13 -19.75 -11.05 13.87
N VAL A 14 -18.52 -11.09 14.35
CA VAL A 14 -17.40 -10.40 13.71
C VAL A 14 -17.03 -11.27 12.53
N GLY A 15 -17.37 -10.81 11.32
CA GLY A 15 -16.91 -11.40 10.08
C GLY A 15 -15.39 -11.25 9.99
N ALA A 16 -14.66 -12.22 10.51
CA ALA A 16 -13.25 -12.36 10.26
C ALA A 16 -13.08 -13.00 8.87
N PHE A 17 -12.59 -12.25 7.91
CA PHE A 17 -12.02 -12.83 6.70
C PHE A 17 -10.80 -13.65 7.13
N VAL A 18 -10.95 -14.97 7.06
CA VAL A 18 -9.92 -15.94 7.42
C VAL A 18 -8.90 -15.97 6.29
N CYS A 19 -7.78 -15.30 6.47
CA CYS A 19 -6.53 -15.74 5.85
C CYS A 19 -6.14 -17.06 6.50
N GLY A 20 -6.05 -18.12 5.68
CA GLY A 20 -5.83 -19.48 6.16
C GLY A 20 -4.55 -19.61 7.00
N LEU A 21 -4.75 -19.89 8.28
CA LEU A 21 -3.68 -20.35 9.17
C LEU A 21 -3.37 -21.82 8.86
N VAL A 22 -2.26 -22.05 8.17
CA VAL A 22 -1.58 -23.35 8.21
C VAL A 22 -0.78 -23.41 9.51
N VAL A 23 -1.26 -24.19 10.45
CA VAL A 23 -0.52 -24.50 11.69
C VAL A 23 0.63 -25.44 11.33
N GLY A 24 1.83 -24.89 11.09
CA GLY A 24 3.08 -25.62 11.06
C GLY A 24 3.70 -25.59 12.45
N GLY A 25 3.94 -26.77 13.04
CA GLY A 25 4.48 -26.91 14.37
C GLY A 25 5.84 -26.25 14.55
N ILE A 26 5.96 -25.43 15.58
CA ILE A 26 7.20 -24.79 16.00
C ILE A 26 8.04 -25.81 16.77
N LEU A 27 9.16 -26.21 16.18
CA LEU A 27 10.25 -26.86 16.90
C LEU A 27 11.16 -25.74 17.44
N VAL A 28 11.02 -25.47 18.74
CA VAL A 28 11.88 -24.49 19.43
C VAL A 28 13.26 -25.11 19.60
N HIS A 29 14.23 -24.69 18.79
CA HIS A 29 15.64 -24.88 19.07
C HIS A 29 16.17 -23.64 19.78
N LEU A 30 16.43 -23.77 21.06
CA LEU A 30 17.20 -22.80 21.84
C LEU A 30 18.65 -22.82 21.34
N PHE A 31 19.02 -21.85 20.51
CA PHE A 31 20.42 -21.50 20.28
C PHE A 31 20.74 -20.23 21.05
N SER A 32 21.47 -20.41 22.15
CA SER A 32 22.28 -19.35 22.75
C SER A 32 23.46 -19.11 21.80
N GLY A 33 23.49 -17.98 21.13
CA GLY A 33 24.59 -17.61 20.24
C GLY A 33 24.67 -16.08 20.13
N ASN A 34 25.83 -15.56 20.48
CA ASN A 34 26.29 -14.19 20.51
C ASN A 34 25.68 -13.33 19.41
N GLU A 35 25.22 -12.14 19.80
CA GLU A 35 25.00 -11.01 18.89
C GLU A 35 26.30 -10.72 18.14
N THR A 36 26.40 -11.22 16.91
CA THR A 36 27.35 -10.69 15.95
C THR A 36 26.59 -9.65 15.15
N ASP A 37 26.95 -8.39 15.33
CA ASP A 37 26.56 -7.30 14.46
C ASP A 37 26.71 -7.75 13.00
N ALA A 38 25.60 -7.92 12.31
CA ALA A 38 25.62 -8.15 10.86
C ALA A 38 26.27 -6.90 10.23
N PRO A 39 27.25 -7.06 9.34
CA PRO A 39 27.91 -5.92 8.72
C PRO A 39 26.85 -5.08 8.00
N VAL A 40 26.77 -3.79 8.37
CA VAL A 40 26.03 -2.78 7.62
C VAL A 40 26.69 -2.72 6.24
N ASN A 41 26.12 -3.44 5.30
CA ASN A 41 26.62 -3.46 3.93
C ASN A 41 26.10 -2.19 3.23
N SER A 42 26.92 -1.13 3.26
CA SER A 42 26.68 0.18 2.62
C SER A 42 26.76 0.12 1.07
N ASN A 43 26.61 -1.04 0.47
CA ASN A 43 26.67 -1.24 -0.97
C ASN A 43 25.28 -1.31 -1.62
N VAL A 44 24.41 -0.33 -1.37
CA VAL A 44 23.36 -0.03 -2.35
C VAL A 44 24.03 0.84 -3.41
N ASN A 45 24.37 0.23 -4.54
CA ASN A 45 25.02 0.91 -5.65
C ASN A 45 23.99 1.88 -6.27
N SER A 46 24.07 3.16 -5.92
CA SER A 46 23.19 4.23 -6.42
C SER A 46 23.33 4.50 -7.94
N GLU A 47 24.30 3.87 -8.59
CA GLU A 47 24.54 4.00 -10.03
C GLU A 47 24.04 2.81 -10.86
N GLN A 48 23.48 1.76 -10.22
CA GLN A 48 22.98 0.61 -10.97
C GLN A 48 21.61 0.94 -11.58
N HIS A 49 21.55 1.03 -12.90
CA HIS A 49 20.32 1.26 -13.66
C HIS A 49 19.48 -0.03 -13.67
N TYR A 50 18.33 -0.01 -12.99
CA TYR A 50 17.38 -1.11 -12.99
C TYR A 50 16.27 -0.84 -14.00
N PRO A 51 15.95 -1.80 -14.90
CA PRO A 51 14.93 -1.57 -15.94
C PRO A 51 13.51 -1.45 -15.39
N GLN A 52 13.22 -2.05 -14.23
CA GLN A 52 11.92 -1.97 -13.58
C GLN A 52 12.00 -1.13 -12.31
N VAL A 53 10.89 -0.49 -11.97
CA VAL A 53 10.75 0.36 -10.77
C VAL A 53 9.84 -0.36 -9.77
N TYR A 54 10.37 -0.59 -8.57
CA TYR A 54 9.65 -1.28 -7.51
C TYR A 54 9.45 -0.40 -6.28
N GLY A 55 8.31 -0.59 -5.65
CA GLY A 55 7.93 0.07 -4.40
C GLY A 55 7.24 -0.87 -3.43
N VAL A 56 6.87 -0.33 -2.30
CA VAL A 56 6.13 -1.05 -1.25
C VAL A 56 4.87 -0.28 -0.87
N ASP A 57 3.87 -0.97 -0.35
CA ASP A 57 2.80 -0.26 0.36
C ASP A 57 2.77 -0.67 1.84
N LEU A 58 2.50 0.33 2.67
CA LEU A 58 2.78 0.30 4.08
C LEU A 58 1.57 0.76 4.90
N SER A 59 1.40 0.14 6.04
CA SER A 59 0.46 0.55 7.07
C SER A 59 1.01 0.18 8.44
N PHE A 60 0.21 0.34 9.49
CA PHE A 60 0.61 -0.11 10.82
C PHE A 60 0.91 -1.63 10.89
N TRP A 61 0.44 -2.41 9.92
CA TRP A 61 0.66 -3.86 9.87
C TRP A 61 2.13 -4.24 9.73
N GLN A 62 2.94 -3.42 9.06
CA GLN A 62 4.37 -3.66 8.91
C GLN A 62 5.15 -3.38 10.18
N GLY A 63 4.50 -2.81 11.20
CA GLY A 63 5.12 -2.55 12.50
C GLY A 63 6.25 -1.54 12.43
N ASN A 64 7.31 -1.80 13.18
CA ASN A 64 8.46 -0.92 13.21
C ASN A 64 9.42 -1.22 12.05
N ILE A 65 9.58 -0.27 11.14
CA ILE A 65 10.44 -0.39 9.97
C ILE A 65 11.81 0.20 10.29
N HIS A 66 12.87 -0.54 9.97
CA HIS A 66 14.26 -0.07 9.99
C HIS A 66 14.59 0.60 8.65
N TRP A 67 14.16 1.84 8.49
CA TRP A 67 14.18 2.57 7.23
C TRP A 67 15.57 2.68 6.58
N ASP A 68 16.64 2.80 7.37
CA ASP A 68 18.02 2.86 6.85
C ASP A 68 18.49 1.51 6.26
N GLN A 69 17.75 0.44 6.50
CA GLN A 69 17.98 -0.90 5.95
C GLN A 69 16.95 -1.29 4.90
N LEU A 70 15.95 -0.43 4.64
CA LEU A 70 14.84 -0.75 3.75
C LEU A 70 15.34 -0.94 2.32
N SER A 71 15.30 -2.17 1.84
CA SER A 71 15.71 -2.53 0.48
C SER A 71 15.02 -3.81 0.02
N LEU A 72 14.91 -3.95 -1.29
CA LEU A 72 14.27 -5.10 -1.93
C LEU A 72 15.32 -6.17 -2.26
N PRO A 73 15.12 -7.43 -1.83
CA PRO A 73 15.93 -8.54 -2.33
C PRO A 73 15.64 -8.76 -3.82
N CYS A 74 16.67 -8.93 -4.63
CA CYS A 74 16.55 -9.13 -6.06
C CYS A 74 17.52 -10.18 -6.57
N ASP A 75 17.21 -10.73 -7.75
CA ASP A 75 18.07 -11.62 -8.51
C ASP A 75 19.26 -10.86 -9.12
N GLU A 76 20.14 -11.55 -9.83
CA GLU A 76 21.34 -10.98 -10.46
C GLU A 76 21.01 -9.92 -11.52
N ASP A 77 19.87 -10.04 -12.19
CA ASP A 77 19.36 -9.08 -13.19
C ASP A 77 18.56 -7.94 -12.56
N GLY A 78 18.40 -7.91 -11.23
CA GLY A 78 17.64 -6.91 -10.50
C GLY A 78 16.14 -7.18 -10.38
N SER A 79 15.65 -8.32 -10.84
CA SER A 79 14.23 -8.70 -10.74
C SER A 79 13.85 -9.01 -9.30
N VAL A 80 12.65 -8.56 -8.88
CA VAL A 80 12.08 -8.77 -7.55
C VAL A 80 10.91 -9.74 -7.63
N SER A 81 11.02 -10.86 -6.93
CA SER A 81 9.97 -11.88 -6.90
C SER A 81 9.10 -11.87 -5.64
N GLY A 82 9.45 -11.04 -4.67
CA GLY A 82 8.86 -11.04 -3.34
C GLY A 82 9.44 -12.09 -2.40
N LYS A 83 10.37 -12.93 -2.87
CA LYS A 83 11.12 -13.90 -2.07
C LYS A 83 12.59 -13.49 -2.02
N ILE A 84 13.31 -13.98 -1.01
CA ILE A 84 14.75 -13.77 -0.95
C ILE A 84 15.40 -14.82 -1.87
N PRO A 85 16.02 -14.43 -3.00
CA PRO A 85 16.69 -15.35 -3.90
C PRO A 85 18.03 -15.82 -3.33
N ALA A 86 18.64 -16.82 -3.98
CA ALA A 86 20.00 -17.28 -3.69
C ALA A 86 20.77 -17.50 -5.00
N PRO A 87 21.77 -16.66 -5.38
CA PRO A 87 22.30 -15.54 -4.57
C PRO A 87 21.30 -14.38 -4.45
N CYS A 88 21.48 -13.50 -3.45
CA CYS A 88 20.60 -12.37 -3.19
C CYS A 88 21.39 -11.08 -3.30
N ASN A 89 20.96 -10.23 -4.21
CA ASN A 89 21.34 -8.83 -4.30
C ASN A 89 20.30 -7.94 -3.61
N GLN A 90 20.60 -6.66 -3.49
CA GLN A 90 19.70 -5.67 -2.90
C GLN A 90 19.54 -4.49 -3.86
N ARG A 91 18.34 -3.97 -3.94
CA ARG A 91 18.03 -2.74 -4.67
C ARG A 91 17.18 -1.79 -3.83
N PRO A 92 17.23 -0.48 -4.11
CA PRO A 92 16.43 0.48 -3.35
C PRO A 92 14.94 0.28 -3.58
N VAL A 93 14.14 0.64 -2.56
CA VAL A 93 12.71 0.93 -2.72
C VAL A 93 12.61 2.30 -3.40
N GLN A 94 11.92 2.37 -4.54
CA GLN A 94 11.90 3.55 -5.41
C GLN A 94 10.65 4.41 -5.23
N PHE A 95 9.58 3.87 -4.62
CA PHE A 95 8.40 4.60 -4.18
C PHE A 95 7.68 3.86 -3.05
N ALA A 96 6.82 4.56 -2.32
CA ALA A 96 6.01 3.93 -1.29
C ALA A 96 4.58 4.48 -1.30
N PHE A 97 3.57 3.61 -1.14
CA PHE A 97 2.23 4.00 -0.77
C PHE A 97 2.02 3.80 0.73
N ILE A 98 1.47 4.80 1.43
CA ILE A 98 1.37 4.75 2.89
C ILE A 98 -0.07 5.03 3.31
N ARG A 99 -0.67 4.13 4.08
CA ARG A 99 -2.02 4.33 4.58
C ARG A 99 -2.10 5.50 5.55
N VAL A 100 -3.09 6.37 5.30
CA VAL A 100 -3.42 7.48 6.20
C VAL A 100 -4.61 7.12 7.07
N THR A 101 -5.71 6.72 6.41
CA THR A 101 -7.00 6.52 7.08
C THR A 101 -7.75 5.30 6.52
N LYS A 102 -8.69 4.81 7.31
CA LYS A 102 -9.72 3.87 6.90
C LYS A 102 -11.06 4.34 7.45
N SER A 103 -12.12 4.32 6.62
CA SER A 103 -13.42 4.86 6.99
C SER A 103 -13.31 6.34 7.40
N ASN A 104 -14.22 6.83 8.22
CA ASN A 104 -14.18 8.20 8.75
C ASN A 104 -13.70 8.29 10.21
N SER A 105 -13.01 7.28 10.71
CA SER A 105 -12.68 7.20 12.14
C SER A 105 -11.33 6.61 12.48
N LEU A 106 -10.70 5.85 11.57
CA LEU A 106 -9.40 5.22 11.84
C LEU A 106 -8.28 6.01 11.14
N VAL A 107 -7.34 6.49 11.93
CA VAL A 107 -6.04 7.01 11.45
C VAL A 107 -5.00 5.93 11.63
N ASP A 108 -4.17 5.70 10.62
CA ASP A 108 -3.05 4.77 10.73
C ASP A 108 -2.01 5.33 11.70
N SER A 109 -1.76 4.59 12.77
CA SER A 109 -0.90 5.06 13.88
C SER A 109 0.56 5.26 13.49
N LEU A 110 1.01 4.65 12.38
CA LEU A 110 2.37 4.77 11.88
C LEU A 110 2.50 5.67 10.65
N TYR A 111 1.38 6.23 10.14
CA TYR A 111 1.41 7.08 8.94
C TYR A 111 2.46 8.18 9.01
N GLN A 112 2.38 9.03 10.02
CA GLN A 112 3.26 10.20 10.12
C GLN A 112 4.74 9.80 10.25
N LYS A 113 5.02 8.72 11.00
CA LYS A 113 6.38 8.18 11.13
C LYS A 113 6.88 7.68 9.79
N ASN A 114 6.12 6.81 9.13
CA ASN A 114 6.50 6.20 7.86
C ASN A 114 6.66 7.26 6.76
N TYR A 115 5.74 8.23 6.69
CA TYR A 115 5.84 9.34 5.74
C TYR A 115 7.12 10.17 5.95
N ASN A 116 7.41 10.57 7.17
CA ASN A 116 8.60 11.37 7.48
C ASN A 116 9.90 10.62 7.14
N GLU A 117 9.97 9.32 7.42
CA GLU A 117 11.14 8.50 7.14
C GLU A 117 11.33 8.29 5.63
N ALA A 118 10.26 8.02 4.89
CA ALA A 118 10.34 7.92 3.44
C ALA A 118 10.83 9.25 2.81
N LYS A 119 10.29 10.39 3.26
CA LYS A 119 10.74 11.71 2.82
C LYS A 119 12.20 11.98 3.17
N ARG A 120 12.65 11.58 4.37
CA ARG A 120 14.07 11.70 4.80
C ARG A 120 15.01 10.96 3.85
N LEU A 121 14.58 9.81 3.33
CA LEU A 121 15.34 9.00 2.38
C LEU A 121 15.14 9.39 0.92
N GLY A 122 14.32 10.41 0.64
CA GLY A 122 14.03 10.85 -0.74
C GLY A 122 13.13 9.87 -1.51
N ILE A 123 12.41 8.98 -0.83
CA ILE A 123 11.49 8.02 -1.44
C ILE A 123 10.16 8.75 -1.72
N PRO A 124 9.72 8.87 -2.99
CA PRO A 124 8.42 9.44 -3.33
C PRO A 124 7.28 8.67 -2.66
N CYS A 125 6.34 9.38 -2.04
CA CYS A 125 5.25 8.77 -1.30
C CYS A 125 3.89 9.08 -1.92
N GLY A 126 2.99 8.09 -1.92
CA GLY A 126 1.56 8.25 -2.13
C GLY A 126 0.80 7.95 -0.83
N ALA A 127 -0.13 8.82 -0.50
CA ALA A 127 -0.98 8.65 0.68
C ALA A 127 -2.29 7.96 0.28
N TYR A 128 -2.67 6.85 0.95
CA TYR A 128 -3.90 6.15 0.60
C TYR A 128 -4.94 6.11 1.71
N HIS A 129 -6.21 6.07 1.27
CA HIS A 129 -7.40 5.92 2.08
C HIS A 129 -8.12 4.61 1.76
N PHE A 130 -8.34 3.76 2.76
CA PHE A 130 -9.16 2.55 2.62
C PHE A 130 -10.64 2.90 2.70
N LEU A 131 -11.35 2.78 1.58
CA LEU A 131 -12.77 3.08 1.47
C LEU A 131 -13.61 1.98 2.11
N THR A 132 -14.60 2.38 2.91
CA THR A 132 -15.58 1.45 3.50
C THR A 132 -16.99 1.76 3.02
N ASP A 133 -17.89 0.80 3.16
CA ASP A 133 -19.30 0.93 2.80
C ASP A 133 -20.20 1.38 3.97
N THR A 134 -19.62 1.68 5.14
CA THR A 134 -20.39 1.99 6.36
C THR A 134 -20.82 3.45 6.45
N VAL A 135 -20.12 4.36 5.78
CA VAL A 135 -20.39 5.81 5.78
C VAL A 135 -20.25 6.39 4.37
N SER A 136 -20.72 7.62 4.14
CA SER A 136 -20.63 8.27 2.82
C SER A 136 -19.18 8.49 2.37
N GLY A 137 -18.94 8.50 1.07
CA GLY A 137 -17.64 8.85 0.49
C GLY A 137 -17.20 10.26 0.88
N LYS A 138 -18.17 11.20 0.96
CA LYS A 138 -17.93 12.55 1.44
C LYS A 138 -17.33 12.58 2.84
N ALA A 139 -17.93 11.90 3.82
CA ALA A 139 -17.43 11.89 5.19
C ALA A 139 -16.02 11.27 5.28
N GLN A 140 -15.74 10.24 4.46
CA GLN A 140 -14.43 9.62 4.37
C GLN A 140 -13.39 10.54 3.72
N ALA A 141 -13.77 11.27 2.65
CA ALA A 141 -12.91 12.26 2.01
C ALA A 141 -12.51 13.41 2.94
N GLU A 142 -13.50 13.98 3.64
CA GLU A 142 -13.28 15.06 4.61
C GLU A 142 -12.35 14.60 5.75
N PHE A 143 -12.55 13.37 6.24
CA PHE A 143 -11.70 12.78 7.27
C PHE A 143 -10.28 12.55 6.76
N PHE A 144 -10.10 11.94 5.56
CA PHE A 144 -8.78 11.76 4.94
C PHE A 144 -8.05 13.10 4.81
N LEU A 145 -8.69 14.11 4.25
CA LEU A 145 -8.11 15.44 4.07
C LEU A 145 -7.75 16.15 5.37
N SER A 146 -8.40 15.81 6.48
CA SER A 146 -8.06 16.35 7.80
C SER A 146 -6.84 15.71 8.44
N GLN A 147 -6.40 14.54 7.94
CA GLN A 147 -5.30 13.76 8.51
C GLN A 147 -4.07 13.70 7.61
N VAL A 148 -4.26 13.80 6.30
CA VAL A 148 -3.17 13.67 5.34
C VAL A 148 -2.32 14.94 5.32
N LYS A 149 -1.01 14.74 5.15
CA LYS A 149 -0.05 15.79 4.83
C LYS A 149 0.52 15.49 3.45
N PHE A 150 0.48 16.46 2.57
CA PHE A 150 1.10 16.37 1.25
C PHE A 150 2.20 17.40 1.09
N GLU A 151 3.27 16.99 0.42
CA GLU A 151 4.37 17.86 0.03
C GLU A 151 4.58 17.83 -1.49
N PRO A 152 5.13 18.90 -2.08
CA PRO A 152 5.48 18.88 -3.50
C PRO A 152 6.38 17.68 -3.85
N GLY A 153 6.05 17.00 -4.94
CA GLY A 153 6.74 15.78 -5.37
C GLY A 153 6.18 14.48 -4.77
N ASP A 154 5.11 14.56 -3.97
CA ASP A 154 4.38 13.36 -3.59
C ASP A 154 3.59 12.81 -4.78
N LEU A 155 3.43 11.50 -4.82
CA LEU A 155 2.51 10.80 -5.72
C LEU A 155 1.07 11.30 -5.51
N PRO A 156 0.17 11.13 -6.49
CA PRO A 156 -1.24 11.46 -6.29
C PRO A 156 -1.84 10.73 -5.07
N PRO A 157 -2.91 11.31 -4.45
CA PRO A 157 -3.67 10.59 -3.44
C PRO A 157 -4.23 9.29 -4.02
N VAL A 158 -4.38 8.26 -3.18
CA VAL A 158 -4.90 6.97 -3.60
C VAL A 158 -6.19 6.64 -2.86
N LEU A 159 -7.19 6.21 -3.62
CA LEU A 159 -8.42 5.61 -3.08
C LEU A 159 -8.33 4.09 -3.21
N ASP A 160 -8.32 3.42 -2.08
CA ASP A 160 -8.27 1.97 -1.97
C ASP A 160 -9.70 1.40 -1.88
N VAL A 161 -10.12 0.69 -2.95
CA VAL A 161 -11.47 0.14 -3.15
C VAL A 161 -11.40 -1.38 -3.18
N GLU A 162 -11.69 -2.01 -2.03
CA GLU A 162 -11.62 -3.47 -1.88
C GLU A 162 -12.95 -4.12 -1.44
N ILE A 163 -13.97 -3.31 -1.13
CA ILE A 163 -15.25 -3.81 -0.65
C ILE A 163 -16.25 -3.87 -1.81
N ASP A 164 -16.80 -5.05 -2.07
CA ASP A 164 -17.88 -5.22 -3.04
C ASP A 164 -19.25 -4.94 -2.38
N SER A 165 -19.72 -3.71 -2.50
CA SER A 165 -21.03 -3.31 -2.03
C SER A 165 -21.82 -2.56 -3.13
N PRO A 166 -23.16 -2.53 -3.05
CA PRO A 166 -23.99 -1.92 -4.11
C PRO A 166 -23.71 -0.43 -4.35
N ASP A 167 -23.31 0.30 -3.33
CA ASP A 167 -23.10 1.75 -3.35
C ASP A 167 -21.61 2.16 -3.34
N ILE A 168 -20.70 1.18 -3.48
CA ILE A 168 -19.25 1.46 -3.42
C ILE A 168 -18.79 2.43 -4.51
N VAL A 169 -19.35 2.33 -5.72
CA VAL A 169 -19.06 3.23 -6.84
C VAL A 169 -19.47 4.65 -6.51
N THR A 170 -20.67 4.85 -5.96
CA THR A 170 -21.15 6.17 -5.54
C THR A 170 -20.23 6.78 -4.48
N LYS A 171 -19.85 6.00 -3.46
CA LYS A 171 -18.96 6.46 -2.39
C LYS A 171 -17.56 6.75 -2.91
N ALA A 172 -17.05 5.94 -3.84
CA ALA A 172 -15.78 6.20 -4.48
C ALA A 172 -15.82 7.52 -5.27
N SER A 173 -16.86 7.75 -6.06
CA SER A 173 -17.04 8.99 -6.83
C SER A 173 -17.13 10.22 -5.92
N GLU A 174 -17.88 10.16 -4.82
CA GLU A 174 -17.97 11.25 -3.84
C GLU A 174 -16.59 11.58 -3.24
N TRP A 175 -15.83 10.54 -2.90
CA TRP A 175 -14.49 10.72 -2.32
C TRP A 175 -13.53 11.36 -3.34
N LEU A 176 -13.49 10.84 -4.56
CA LEU A 176 -12.63 11.31 -5.63
C LEU A 176 -12.91 12.79 -5.94
N GLU A 177 -14.18 13.16 -6.14
CA GLU A 177 -14.56 14.55 -6.44
C GLU A 177 -14.02 15.53 -5.39
N ILE A 178 -14.17 15.20 -4.10
CA ILE A 178 -13.79 16.09 -3.02
C ILE A 178 -12.26 16.19 -2.89
N VAL A 179 -11.56 15.04 -2.92
CA VAL A 179 -10.12 14.98 -2.75
C VAL A 179 -9.40 15.61 -3.94
N GLU A 180 -9.82 15.30 -5.17
CA GLU A 180 -9.24 15.87 -6.38
C GLU A 180 -9.42 17.38 -6.49
N LYS A 181 -10.60 17.87 -6.13
CA LYS A 181 -10.86 19.31 -6.04
C LYS A 181 -9.93 20.02 -5.04
N LYS A 182 -9.68 19.37 -3.90
CA LYS A 182 -8.81 19.93 -2.86
C LYS A 182 -7.34 19.84 -3.25
N CYS A 183 -6.89 18.68 -3.73
CA CYS A 183 -5.51 18.43 -4.11
C CYS A 183 -5.13 18.96 -5.51
N ARG A 184 -6.12 19.27 -6.36
CA ARG A 184 -5.95 19.73 -7.74
C ARG A 184 -5.16 18.76 -8.64
N VAL A 185 -5.19 17.49 -8.30
CA VAL A 185 -4.63 16.38 -9.07
C VAL A 185 -5.63 15.24 -9.08
N LYS A 186 -5.61 14.43 -10.14
CA LYS A 186 -6.40 13.19 -10.17
C LYS A 186 -5.82 12.18 -9.17
N ALA A 187 -6.70 11.49 -8.46
CA ALA A 187 -6.32 10.39 -7.59
C ALA A 187 -6.03 9.12 -8.40
N ILE A 188 -5.29 8.20 -7.79
CA ILE A 188 -5.12 6.83 -8.27
C ILE A 188 -6.20 5.97 -7.60
N ILE A 189 -6.76 5.00 -8.31
CA ILE A 189 -7.65 3.99 -7.72
C ILE A 189 -6.86 2.69 -7.55
N TYR A 190 -6.72 2.24 -6.29
CA TYR A 190 -6.28 0.87 -6.02
C TYR A 190 -7.49 -0.05 -5.92
N THR A 191 -7.38 -1.24 -6.54
CA THR A 191 -8.38 -2.30 -6.43
C THR A 191 -7.82 -3.64 -6.90
N ASN A 192 -8.57 -4.71 -6.64
CA ASN A 192 -8.27 -6.03 -7.20
C ASN A 192 -8.94 -6.25 -8.57
N MET A 193 -8.51 -7.29 -9.29
CA MET A 193 -9.01 -7.60 -10.64
C MET A 193 -10.50 -7.89 -10.69
N HIS A 194 -11.09 -8.45 -9.62
CA HIS A 194 -12.53 -8.72 -9.57
C HIS A 194 -13.34 -7.42 -9.55
N LEU A 195 -13.03 -6.52 -8.63
CA LEU A 195 -13.72 -5.23 -8.51
C LEU A 195 -13.44 -4.32 -9.71
N TYR A 196 -12.24 -4.36 -10.26
CA TYR A 196 -11.98 -3.69 -11.54
C TYR A 196 -12.97 -4.14 -12.60
N ALA A 197 -13.10 -5.45 -12.83
CA ALA A 197 -13.96 -5.99 -13.88
C ALA A 197 -15.46 -5.77 -13.65
N THR A 198 -15.90 -5.79 -12.39
CA THR A 198 -17.33 -5.74 -12.04
C THR A 198 -17.84 -4.35 -11.68
N ARG A 199 -16.98 -3.45 -11.19
CA ARG A 199 -17.39 -2.15 -10.64
C ARG A 199 -16.75 -0.96 -11.35
N ILE A 200 -15.48 -1.04 -11.74
CA ILE A 200 -14.70 0.13 -12.19
C ILE A 200 -14.63 0.23 -13.71
N LYS A 201 -14.34 -0.87 -14.40
CA LYS A 201 -14.06 -0.89 -15.84
C LYS A 201 -15.13 -0.18 -16.71
N ASN A 202 -16.39 -0.35 -16.36
CA ASN A 202 -17.51 0.17 -17.14
C ASN A 202 -18.12 1.45 -16.57
N ASP A 203 -17.59 1.97 -15.49
CA ASP A 203 -18.04 3.22 -14.89
C ASP A 203 -17.19 4.40 -15.39
N PRO A 204 -17.79 5.37 -16.14
CA PRO A 204 -17.03 6.48 -16.72
C PRO A 204 -16.38 7.41 -15.69
N SER A 205 -16.92 7.49 -14.47
CA SER A 205 -16.36 8.33 -13.42
C SER A 205 -15.12 7.73 -12.79
N LEU A 206 -14.97 6.39 -12.85
CA LEU A 206 -13.87 5.68 -12.23
C LEU A 206 -12.80 5.23 -13.23
N ASN A 207 -13.19 4.72 -14.41
CA ASN A 207 -12.24 4.13 -15.34
C ASN A 207 -11.32 5.14 -16.04
N ALA A 208 -11.57 6.43 -15.88
CA ALA A 208 -10.72 7.50 -16.39
C ALA A 208 -9.52 7.81 -15.47
N HIS A 209 -9.43 7.15 -14.31
CA HIS A 209 -8.34 7.31 -13.37
C HIS A 209 -7.19 6.35 -13.68
N ASP A 210 -5.98 6.75 -13.27
CA ASP A 210 -4.87 5.82 -13.22
C ASP A 210 -5.14 4.74 -12.17
N LEU A 211 -4.73 3.51 -12.49
CA LEU A 211 -5.02 2.34 -11.67
C LEU A 211 -3.75 1.78 -11.02
N TRP A 212 -3.90 1.38 -9.80
CA TRP A 212 -3.00 0.49 -9.08
C TRP A 212 -3.75 -0.82 -8.83
N LEU A 213 -3.38 -1.89 -9.55
CA LEU A 213 -4.12 -3.14 -9.57
C LEU A 213 -3.42 -4.24 -8.78
N ALA A 214 -4.16 -4.85 -7.85
CA ALA A 214 -3.73 -6.06 -7.17
C ALA A 214 -4.03 -7.28 -8.04
N LYS A 215 -2.98 -7.97 -8.46
CA LYS A 215 -3.04 -9.26 -9.15
C LYS A 215 -1.85 -10.09 -8.71
N PRO A 216 -1.93 -10.77 -7.56
CA PRO A 216 -0.87 -11.64 -7.10
C PRO A 216 -0.64 -12.76 -8.11
N ARG A 217 0.61 -12.90 -8.56
CA ARG A 217 1.08 -13.87 -9.55
C ARG A 217 0.81 -13.52 -11.02
N GLY A 218 1.68 -14.02 -11.86
CA GLY A 218 1.63 -13.84 -13.31
C GLY A 218 2.29 -12.54 -13.74
N GLU A 219 1.79 -11.98 -14.83
CA GLU A 219 2.28 -10.75 -15.44
C GLU A 219 1.43 -9.57 -15.03
N MET A 220 1.98 -8.37 -15.18
CA MET A 220 1.26 -7.13 -14.99
C MET A 220 -0.05 -7.13 -15.78
N PRO A 221 -1.17 -6.64 -15.22
CA PRO A 221 -2.44 -6.59 -15.94
C PRO A 221 -2.34 -5.74 -17.21
N ASP A 222 -2.71 -6.32 -18.35
CA ASP A 222 -2.90 -5.58 -19.59
C ASP A 222 -4.24 -4.83 -19.53
N VAL A 223 -4.24 -3.74 -18.80
CA VAL A 223 -5.41 -2.89 -18.56
C VAL A 223 -5.03 -1.44 -18.86
N PRO A 224 -5.82 -0.72 -19.67
CA PRO A 224 -5.61 0.70 -19.87
C PRO A 224 -5.51 1.46 -18.54
N ASN A 225 -4.58 2.40 -18.45
CA ASN A 225 -4.32 3.21 -17.26
C ASN A 225 -3.80 2.45 -16.02
N CYS A 226 -3.45 1.16 -16.12
CA CYS A 226 -2.75 0.46 -15.05
C CYS A 226 -1.32 1.03 -14.98
N LYS A 227 -1.04 1.84 -13.96
CA LYS A 227 0.28 2.47 -13.73
C LYS A 227 1.08 1.75 -12.67
N PHE A 228 0.39 1.12 -11.74
CA PHE A 228 1.01 0.39 -10.64
C PHE A 228 0.39 -1.00 -10.52
N TRP A 229 1.23 -1.97 -10.23
CA TRP A 229 0.83 -3.36 -10.07
C TRP A 229 1.34 -3.89 -8.73
N GLN A 230 0.42 -4.27 -7.83
CA GLN A 230 0.74 -5.04 -6.64
C GLN A 230 0.79 -6.52 -7.02
N PHE A 231 1.98 -7.08 -7.10
CA PHE A 231 2.18 -8.45 -7.59
C PHE A 231 2.36 -9.49 -6.48
N THR A 232 2.55 -9.05 -5.25
CA THR A 232 2.58 -9.93 -4.07
C THR A 232 2.17 -9.17 -2.81
N HIS A 233 1.50 -9.88 -1.90
CA HIS A 233 1.17 -9.45 -0.54
C HIS A 233 1.94 -10.28 0.52
N GLU A 234 2.90 -11.09 0.07
CA GLU A 234 3.72 -11.96 0.92
C GLU A 234 5.21 -11.66 0.70
N GLY A 235 5.53 -10.40 0.36
CA GLY A 235 6.88 -9.98 0.07
C GLY A 235 7.75 -9.91 1.32
N HIS A 236 9.02 -10.27 1.16
CA HIS A 236 10.05 -10.08 2.17
C HIS A 236 10.98 -8.97 1.70
N VAL A 237 11.23 -7.98 2.55
CA VAL A 237 12.15 -6.88 2.29
C VAL A 237 13.06 -6.67 3.49
N TRP A 238 14.28 -6.21 3.23
CA TRP A 238 15.17 -5.84 4.33
C TRP A 238 14.62 -4.59 5.05
N GLY A 239 14.77 -4.55 6.35
CA GLY A 239 14.22 -3.46 7.17
C GLY A 239 12.82 -3.70 7.71
N ILE A 240 12.08 -4.70 7.20
CA ILE A 240 10.81 -5.18 7.77
C ILE A 240 11.01 -6.64 8.18
N ILE A 241 11.11 -6.88 9.49
CA ILE A 241 11.58 -8.18 10.01
C ILE A 241 10.40 -9.07 10.43
N ASP A 242 9.41 -8.50 11.08
CA ASP A 242 8.36 -9.27 11.76
C ASP A 242 7.14 -9.58 10.89
N ASN A 243 7.04 -8.95 9.71
CA ASN A 243 5.87 -9.07 8.84
C ASN A 243 6.26 -9.14 7.36
N VAL A 244 5.34 -9.64 6.56
CA VAL A 244 5.38 -9.52 5.11
C VAL A 244 4.93 -8.12 4.69
N VAL A 245 5.28 -7.75 3.46
CA VAL A 245 4.93 -6.47 2.86
C VAL A 245 4.43 -6.66 1.44
N ASP A 246 3.52 -5.82 1.04
CA ASP A 246 3.05 -5.75 -0.33
C ASP A 246 4.10 -5.09 -1.21
N ILE A 247 4.47 -5.77 -2.31
CA ILE A 247 5.46 -5.23 -3.25
C ILE A 247 4.76 -4.87 -4.56
N ASN A 248 5.14 -3.72 -5.05
CA ASN A 248 4.53 -3.06 -6.19
C ASN A 248 5.55 -2.79 -7.29
N MET A 249 5.09 -2.75 -8.53
CA MET A 249 5.87 -2.34 -9.68
C MET A 249 5.17 -1.16 -10.38
N PHE A 250 5.94 -0.17 -10.81
CA PHE A 250 5.46 0.88 -11.69
C PHE A 250 5.63 0.44 -13.15
N ASP A 251 4.67 0.78 -14.00
CA ASP A 251 4.68 0.51 -15.45
C ASP A 251 5.60 1.48 -16.18
N GLY A 252 6.90 1.33 -16.00
CA GLY A 252 7.89 2.19 -16.63
C GLY A 252 9.27 2.16 -15.99
N THR A 253 10.15 3.02 -16.49
CA THR A 253 11.50 3.25 -15.94
C THR A 253 11.48 4.28 -14.81
N GLN A 254 12.63 4.49 -14.16
CA GLN A 254 12.75 5.53 -13.12
C GLN A 254 12.49 6.91 -13.69
N GLU A 255 13.01 7.22 -14.88
CA GLU A 255 12.77 8.49 -15.54
C GLU A 255 11.29 8.71 -15.83
N GLN A 256 10.57 7.64 -16.22
CA GLN A 256 9.13 7.70 -16.46
C GLN A 256 8.33 7.85 -15.14
N LEU A 257 8.79 7.27 -14.03
CA LEU A 257 8.20 7.54 -12.72
C LEU A 257 8.39 9.01 -12.31
N ASP A 258 9.59 9.55 -12.51
CA ASP A 258 9.90 10.94 -12.19
C ASP A 258 9.04 11.91 -13.04
N GLU A 259 8.90 11.64 -14.34
CA GLU A 259 8.00 12.38 -15.23
C GLU A 259 6.53 12.24 -14.79
N TYR A 260 6.12 11.04 -14.40
CA TYR A 260 4.77 10.79 -13.88
C TYR A 260 4.49 11.63 -12.64
N ILE A 261 5.39 11.66 -11.67
CA ILE A 261 5.29 12.47 -10.45
C ILE A 261 5.29 13.96 -10.81
N GLN A 262 6.18 14.38 -11.70
CA GLN A 262 6.22 15.76 -12.16
C GLN A 262 4.91 16.18 -12.83
N LYS A 263 4.26 15.32 -13.58
CA LYS A 263 3.03 15.63 -14.31
C LYS A 263 1.79 15.51 -13.39
N ASN A 264 1.66 14.45 -12.65
CA ASN A 264 0.44 14.03 -11.97
C ASN A 264 0.49 14.18 -10.44
N GLY A 265 1.68 14.28 -9.85
CA GLY A 265 1.87 14.38 -8.41
C GLY A 265 1.50 15.75 -7.81
N ILE A 266 1.64 15.86 -6.53
CA ILE A 266 1.32 17.07 -5.75
C ILE A 266 2.28 18.21 -6.10
N LYS A 267 1.73 19.41 -6.38
CA LYS A 267 2.50 20.57 -6.92
C LYS A 267 2.83 21.63 -5.87
N GLY A 268 2.22 21.63 -4.74
CA GLY A 268 2.42 22.65 -3.71
C GLY A 268 1.79 22.26 -2.39
N ASN A 269 1.93 23.10 -1.36
CA ASN A 269 1.26 22.93 -0.08
C ASN A 269 -0.24 23.16 -0.28
N GLN A 270 -0.98 22.11 -0.62
CA GLN A 270 -2.37 22.21 -1.05
C GLN A 270 -3.38 21.69 -0.02
N VAL A 271 -2.92 21.12 1.12
CA VAL A 271 -3.79 20.59 2.19
C VAL A 271 -3.35 21.14 3.53
#